data_60e3d5180dddcfebf0f7734a06be1dac
#
_entry.id   60e3d5180dddcfebf0f7734a06be1dac
#
_cell.length_a   1.000
_cell.length_b   1.000
_cell.length_c   1.000
_cell.angle_alpha   90.00
_cell.angle_beta   90.00
_cell.angle_gamma   90.00
#
_symmetry.space_group_name_H-M   'P 1'
#
loop_
_entity.id
_entity.type
_entity.pdbx_description
1 polymer ?
#
loop_
_entity_poly.entity_id
_entity_poly.type
_entity_poly.pdbx_seq_one_letter_code
_entity_poly.pdbx_strand_id
1 'polypeptide(L)'
;MAGSITTLGVGSGIDLQGMLEQLREIDQQVVDRKQSQITKFENQLSDLTSVNNKLLSMKSVALKLSLAGSFIGRTVTSSDESVAKAAVLDGTAAQTISLDITRLASQSSWLSAQGMADADTTVYVPVSQESTTGVADSATDIVAHAGETMTITFGGGSAIALAIAGDMTMDGLVSAINTHVDNVGGGDNGRLVTAETYSSNGETFLRIRSDVAGGTGEENRVMISEDLADLDFAAPDKTLFYQVGDGDVASVAVAADTTVAGLADLINGASNNPGVTAKVINDGDATAPYRLSLRSNSTGEDGRITFLSQLPDMLMEEQEGAGGASLNAQFAVDDINYQRQTNSVTDIVSGLTLTLEGEGAATITIQKNDGAIKEMIEDFISAYNAAVSEMKATTGYDSEAEEFGVLARTTVRDLPKSLQSLMTSSAYGDEGGDIRSLFDLGLEFNRDGSISLNEEMLDQAIADHPDGISAFFLGDSTRDIEGFADKVNNQLRFITGAEGQIEGEKDSAQARIDDLELKMEQENDRLDKKYELLTKQFIELDRYMNQMTSLSSYLTSQFDSIAKSWGTGDK
;
A
#
# COMPACT_ATOMS: atom_id res chain seq x y z
N MET A 1 55.02 -4.88 -11.76
CA MET A 1 56.15 -5.73 -12.23
C MET A 1 57.17 -5.82 -11.14
N ALA A 2 57.44 -7.01 -10.60
CA ALA A 2 58.49 -7.23 -9.61
C ALA A 2 59.83 -7.09 -10.33
N GLY A 3 60.41 -5.90 -10.24
CA GLY A 3 61.75 -5.61 -10.76
C GLY A 3 62.81 -6.09 -9.78
N SER A 4 63.80 -6.75 -10.30
CA SER A 4 65.02 -7.26 -9.63
C SER A 4 65.51 -6.31 -8.54
N ILE A 5 65.59 -6.83 -7.32
CA ILE A 5 66.37 -6.19 -6.24
C ILE A 5 67.84 -6.26 -6.66
N THR A 6 68.31 -5.30 -7.42
CA THR A 6 69.73 -5.02 -7.55
C THR A 6 70.12 -4.29 -6.28
N THR A 7 70.92 -4.92 -5.47
CA THR A 7 71.54 -4.32 -4.26
C THR A 7 72.48 -3.21 -4.69
N LEU A 8 71.91 -2.03 -4.92
CA LEU A 8 72.65 -0.82 -5.30
C LEU A 8 73.50 -0.38 -4.12
N GLY A 9 74.82 -0.20 -4.31
CA GLY A 9 75.73 0.26 -3.27
C GLY A 9 76.51 -0.83 -2.52
N VAL A 10 76.22 -2.13 -2.76
CA VAL A 10 76.96 -3.22 -2.10
C VAL A 10 78.41 -3.31 -2.53
N GLY A 11 78.69 -2.88 -3.76
CA GLY A 11 80.04 -2.90 -4.31
C GLY A 11 80.93 -1.74 -3.90
N SER A 12 80.34 -0.57 -3.72
CA SER A 12 81.05 0.68 -3.36
C SER A 12 81.04 0.99 -1.86
N GLY A 13 80.13 0.32 -1.06
CA GLY A 13 79.92 0.64 0.35
C GLY A 13 79.21 1.99 0.60
N ILE A 14 78.65 2.62 -0.44
CA ILE A 14 77.87 3.86 -0.38
C ILE A 14 76.42 3.52 -0.49
N ASP A 15 75.55 4.04 0.39
CA ASP A 15 74.09 3.85 0.33
C ASP A 15 73.50 4.66 -0.83
N LEU A 16 73.73 4.19 -2.07
CA LEU A 16 73.19 4.78 -3.28
C LEU A 16 71.69 4.66 -3.41
N GLN A 17 71.10 3.59 -2.81
CA GLN A 17 69.67 3.38 -2.82
C GLN A 17 68.96 4.38 -1.93
N GLY A 18 69.41 4.56 -0.68
CA GLY A 18 68.88 5.57 0.24
C GLY A 18 68.95 6.99 -0.33
N MET A 19 70.08 7.31 -1.02
CA MET A 19 70.20 8.61 -1.71
C MET A 19 69.17 8.78 -2.83
N LEU A 20 68.89 7.74 -3.59
CA LEU A 20 67.92 7.77 -4.70
C LEU A 20 66.47 7.89 -4.16
N GLU A 21 66.16 7.21 -3.06
CA GLU A 21 64.90 7.31 -2.37
C GLU A 21 64.65 8.70 -1.79
N GLN A 22 65.67 9.30 -1.12
CA GLN A 22 65.56 10.68 -0.60
C GLN A 22 65.38 11.72 -1.70
N LEU A 23 66.06 11.56 -2.84
CA LEU A 23 65.87 12.45 -3.99
C LEU A 23 64.45 12.30 -4.57
N ARG A 24 63.93 11.07 -4.63
CA ARG A 24 62.59 10.83 -5.11
C ARG A 24 61.54 11.44 -4.18
N GLU A 25 61.72 11.32 -2.86
CA GLU A 25 60.83 11.92 -1.86
C GLU A 25 60.77 13.46 -2.01
N ILE A 26 61.92 14.13 -2.26
CA ILE A 26 61.95 15.58 -2.49
C ILE A 26 61.18 15.95 -3.77
N ASP A 27 61.39 15.23 -4.85
CA ASP A 27 60.70 15.47 -6.12
C ASP A 27 59.18 15.15 -6.02
N GLN A 28 58.80 14.13 -5.22
CA GLN A 28 57.43 13.73 -4.98
C GLN A 28 56.61 14.83 -4.31
N GLN A 29 57.22 15.74 -3.54
CA GLN A 29 56.51 16.86 -2.93
C GLN A 29 55.76 17.75 -3.94
N VAL A 30 56.16 17.74 -5.21
CA VAL A 30 55.44 18.47 -6.28
C VAL A 30 54.12 17.78 -6.61
N VAL A 31 54.11 16.45 -6.62
CA VAL A 31 52.91 15.62 -6.83
C VAL A 31 51.98 15.77 -5.63
N ASP A 32 52.54 15.69 -4.41
CA ASP A 32 51.78 15.79 -3.16
C ASP A 32 51.07 17.15 -3.02
N ARG A 33 51.72 18.23 -3.47
CA ARG A 33 51.08 19.55 -3.53
C ARG A 33 49.91 19.60 -4.50
N LYS A 34 50.01 18.94 -5.66
CA LYS A 34 48.89 18.85 -6.61
C LYS A 34 47.76 18.02 -6.03
N GLN A 35 48.05 16.89 -5.37
CA GLN A 35 47.09 16.09 -4.67
C GLN A 35 46.37 16.90 -3.58
N SER A 36 47.09 17.68 -2.79
CA SER A 36 46.48 18.56 -1.78
C SER A 36 45.54 19.61 -2.41
N GLN A 37 45.86 20.09 -3.63
CA GLN A 37 44.98 21.00 -4.36
C GLN A 37 43.73 20.29 -4.87
N ILE A 38 43.85 19.06 -5.37
CA ILE A 38 42.71 18.21 -5.77
C ILE A 38 41.77 18.04 -4.58
N THR A 39 42.29 17.61 -3.43
CA THR A 39 41.47 17.42 -2.21
C THR A 39 40.74 18.71 -1.79
N LYS A 40 41.36 19.88 -1.97
CA LYS A 40 40.69 21.17 -1.72
C LYS A 40 39.51 21.41 -2.65
N PHE A 41 39.62 21.08 -3.94
CA PHE A 41 38.53 21.23 -4.88
C PHE A 41 37.43 20.15 -4.69
N GLU A 42 37.80 18.92 -4.29
CA GLU A 42 36.86 17.87 -3.88
C GLU A 42 36.04 18.33 -2.66
N ASN A 43 36.68 18.90 -1.64
CA ASN A 43 35.97 19.49 -0.50
C ASN A 43 35.07 20.65 -0.93
N GLN A 44 35.53 21.49 -1.88
CA GLN A 44 34.69 22.55 -2.46
C GLN A 44 33.44 21.99 -3.15
N LEU A 45 33.56 20.91 -3.94
CA LEU A 45 32.42 20.23 -4.57
C LEU A 45 31.44 19.65 -3.54
N SER A 46 31.98 19.05 -2.48
CA SER A 46 31.19 18.52 -1.37
C SER A 46 30.37 19.62 -0.70
N ASP A 47 31.02 20.73 -0.35
CA ASP A 47 30.37 21.85 0.32
C ASP A 47 29.36 22.57 -0.60
N LEU A 48 29.68 22.75 -1.89
CA LEU A 48 28.74 23.27 -2.89
C LEU A 48 27.49 22.37 -3.00
N THR A 49 27.68 21.06 -2.92
CA THR A 49 26.56 20.09 -2.95
C THR A 49 25.72 20.20 -1.68
N SER A 50 26.33 20.35 -0.51
CA SER A 50 25.63 20.54 0.75
C SER A 50 24.80 21.82 0.75
N VAL A 51 25.40 22.95 0.35
CA VAL A 51 24.69 24.24 0.20
C VAL A 51 23.53 24.12 -0.80
N ASN A 52 23.77 23.50 -1.95
CA ASN A 52 22.73 23.29 -2.96
C ASN A 52 21.53 22.50 -2.42
N ASN A 53 21.79 21.43 -1.66
CA ASN A 53 20.75 20.62 -1.06
C ASN A 53 19.90 21.41 -0.04
N LYS A 54 20.51 22.27 0.76
CA LYS A 54 19.80 23.17 1.69
C LYS A 54 18.94 24.19 0.95
N LEU A 55 19.45 24.79 -0.12
CA LEU A 55 18.71 25.72 -0.95
C LEU A 55 17.57 25.04 -1.73
N LEU A 56 17.75 23.79 -2.19
CA LEU A 56 16.68 23.00 -2.81
C LEU A 56 15.58 22.64 -1.80
N SER A 57 15.94 22.35 -0.55
CA SER A 57 14.97 22.15 0.52
C SER A 57 14.14 23.42 0.75
N MET A 58 14.79 24.57 0.86
CA MET A 58 14.13 25.87 0.98
C MET A 58 13.21 26.16 -0.24
N LYS A 59 13.68 25.86 -1.45
CA LYS A 59 12.90 25.99 -2.68
C LYS A 59 11.64 25.13 -2.68
N SER A 60 11.74 23.90 -2.18
CA SER A 60 10.60 22.97 -2.08
C SER A 60 9.50 23.54 -1.17
N VAL A 61 9.88 24.13 -0.04
CA VAL A 61 8.92 24.78 0.88
C VAL A 61 8.35 26.07 0.27
N ALA A 62 9.20 26.89 -0.34
CA ALA A 62 8.73 28.10 -1.06
C ALA A 62 7.73 27.76 -2.17
N LEU A 63 7.95 26.64 -2.88
CA LEU A 63 7.02 26.16 -3.90
C LEU A 63 5.66 25.76 -3.30
N LYS A 64 5.62 25.13 -2.12
CA LYS A 64 4.35 24.84 -1.43
C LYS A 64 3.59 26.15 -1.10
N LEU A 65 4.31 27.16 -0.61
CA LEU A 65 3.72 28.47 -0.32
C LEU A 65 3.28 29.26 -1.57
N SER A 66 3.71 28.87 -2.77
CA SER A 66 3.24 29.48 -4.04
C SER A 66 2.01 28.79 -4.63
N LEU A 67 1.48 27.74 -3.99
CA LEU A 67 0.33 27.01 -4.47
C LEU A 67 -0.94 27.49 -3.75
N ALA A 68 -1.95 27.95 -4.50
CA ALA A 68 -3.25 28.34 -3.94
C ALA A 68 -3.90 27.23 -3.11
N GLY A 69 -3.74 25.97 -3.50
CA GLY A 69 -4.21 24.81 -2.78
C GLY A 69 -3.73 24.73 -1.32
N SER A 70 -2.54 25.26 -1.02
CA SER A 70 -1.97 25.26 0.32
C SER A 70 -2.72 26.17 1.33
N PHE A 71 -3.48 27.16 0.84
CA PHE A 71 -4.22 28.11 1.68
C PHE A 71 -5.72 27.83 1.76
N ILE A 72 -6.23 26.86 1.00
CA ILE A 72 -7.64 26.45 1.04
C ILE A 72 -7.88 25.22 1.91
N GLY A 73 -6.85 24.74 2.61
CA GLY A 73 -6.92 23.60 3.53
C GLY A 73 -8.04 23.76 4.56
N ARG A 74 -8.68 22.64 4.90
CA ARG A 74 -9.77 22.60 5.88
C ARG A 74 -9.44 21.58 6.96
N THR A 75 -9.89 21.88 8.17
CA THR A 75 -10.00 20.93 9.28
C THR A 75 -11.47 20.70 9.59
N VAL A 76 -11.79 19.50 10.01
CA VAL A 76 -13.14 19.16 10.51
C VAL A 76 -13.01 18.50 11.85
N THR A 77 -13.88 18.88 12.76
CA THR A 77 -13.98 18.29 14.10
C THR A 77 -15.40 17.83 14.36
N SER A 78 -15.55 16.73 15.09
CA SER A 78 -16.81 16.25 15.63
C SER A 78 -16.83 16.49 17.14
N SER A 79 -17.96 16.93 17.67
CA SER A 79 -18.13 17.04 19.13
C SER A 79 -18.21 15.68 19.81
N ASP A 80 -18.58 14.64 19.05
CA ASP A 80 -18.61 13.24 19.51
C ASP A 80 -18.28 12.27 18.34
N GLU A 81 -17.05 11.78 18.32
CA GLU A 81 -16.58 10.84 17.30
C GLU A 81 -17.19 9.43 17.43
N SER A 82 -17.80 9.10 18.58
CA SER A 82 -18.52 7.84 18.75
C SER A 82 -19.89 7.87 18.08
N VAL A 83 -20.43 9.06 17.82
CA VAL A 83 -21.68 9.27 17.07
C VAL A 83 -21.37 9.46 15.59
N ALA A 84 -20.45 10.37 15.24
CA ALA A 84 -20.08 10.61 13.85
C ALA A 84 -18.64 11.07 13.71
N LYS A 85 -17.96 10.57 12.67
CA LYS A 85 -16.70 11.10 12.16
C LYS A 85 -16.93 11.88 10.86
N ALA A 86 -16.04 12.81 10.59
CA ALA A 86 -16.13 13.61 9.39
C ALA A 86 -14.75 13.74 8.71
N ALA A 87 -14.75 13.76 7.39
CA ALA A 87 -13.60 14.11 6.57
C ALA A 87 -14.01 15.20 5.58
N VAL A 88 -13.11 16.14 5.32
CA VAL A 88 -13.42 17.30 4.48
C VAL A 88 -12.36 17.49 3.40
N LEU A 89 -12.79 17.88 2.22
CA LEU A 89 -11.90 18.28 1.13
C LEU A 89 -11.50 19.75 1.27
N ASP A 90 -10.31 20.07 0.78
CA ASP A 90 -9.83 21.44 0.72
C ASP A 90 -10.81 22.33 -0.09
N GLY A 91 -10.97 23.57 0.34
CA GLY A 91 -11.88 24.52 -0.30
C GLY A 91 -13.36 24.38 0.09
N THR A 92 -13.74 23.38 0.88
CA THR A 92 -15.11 23.26 1.43
C THR A 92 -15.45 24.50 2.27
N ALA A 93 -16.70 24.97 2.18
CA ALA A 93 -17.15 26.13 2.95
C ALA A 93 -17.04 25.88 4.46
N ALA A 94 -16.46 26.83 5.18
CA ALA A 94 -16.40 26.77 6.64
C ALA A 94 -17.83 26.94 7.20
N GLN A 95 -18.27 25.99 8.03
CA GLN A 95 -19.60 25.97 8.62
C GLN A 95 -19.66 25.02 9.81
N THR A 96 -20.71 25.16 10.60
CA THR A 96 -21.05 24.24 11.67
C THR A 96 -22.37 23.57 11.33
N ILE A 97 -22.43 22.25 11.48
CA ILE A 97 -23.56 21.40 11.11
C ILE A 97 -24.01 20.66 12.39
N SER A 98 -25.30 20.73 12.68
CA SER A 98 -25.93 19.90 13.70
C SER A 98 -26.34 18.56 13.09
N LEU A 99 -25.92 17.45 13.67
CA LEU A 99 -26.24 16.09 13.22
C LEU A 99 -26.95 15.36 14.35
N ASP A 100 -28.09 14.73 14.06
CA ASP A 100 -28.82 13.85 14.99
C ASP A 100 -29.12 12.52 14.29
N ILE A 101 -28.48 11.45 14.75
CA ILE A 101 -28.58 10.10 14.17
C ILE A 101 -29.58 9.28 14.97
N THR A 102 -30.68 8.93 14.34
CA THR A 102 -31.74 8.11 14.96
C THR A 102 -31.59 6.64 14.66
N ARG A 103 -30.87 6.27 13.58
CA ARG A 103 -30.58 4.90 13.19
C ARG A 103 -29.40 4.84 12.25
N LEU A 104 -28.58 3.80 12.40
CA LEU A 104 -27.54 3.47 11.43
C LEU A 104 -28.10 2.57 10.31
N ALA A 105 -27.48 2.63 9.14
CA ALA A 105 -27.75 1.64 8.09
C ALA A 105 -27.26 0.27 8.54
N SER A 106 -28.13 -0.73 8.44
CA SER A 106 -27.85 -2.12 8.80
C SER A 106 -27.93 -3.05 7.58
N GLN A 107 -27.31 -4.22 7.70
CA GLN A 107 -27.38 -5.28 6.70
C GLN A 107 -28.58 -6.17 6.99
N SER A 108 -29.36 -6.54 5.98
CA SER A 108 -30.39 -7.56 6.11
C SER A 108 -29.78 -8.87 6.61
N SER A 109 -30.42 -9.48 7.59
CA SER A 109 -30.01 -10.78 8.12
C SER A 109 -31.21 -11.69 8.35
N TRP A 110 -31.01 -12.96 8.07
CA TRP A 110 -31.97 -14.01 8.22
C TRP A 110 -31.37 -15.18 9.01
N LEU A 111 -32.20 -15.86 9.77
CA LEU A 111 -31.81 -17.00 10.58
C LEU A 111 -32.80 -18.12 10.36
N SER A 112 -32.38 -19.39 10.34
CA SER A 112 -33.33 -20.51 10.30
C SER A 112 -34.21 -20.51 11.54
N ALA A 113 -35.52 -20.64 11.35
CA ALA A 113 -36.51 -20.62 12.42
C ALA A 113 -36.24 -21.70 13.47
N GLN A 114 -35.77 -22.86 13.03
CA GLN A 114 -35.42 -23.98 13.88
C GLN A 114 -33.91 -24.18 13.88
N GLY A 115 -33.37 -24.53 15.05
CA GLY A 115 -32.02 -25.04 15.20
C GLY A 115 -31.91 -26.50 14.79
N MET A 116 -30.71 -26.95 14.50
CA MET A 116 -30.40 -28.33 14.10
C MET A 116 -29.38 -28.93 15.04
N ALA A 117 -29.48 -30.25 15.24
CA ALA A 117 -28.60 -30.93 16.20
C ALA A 117 -27.13 -30.91 15.75
N ASP A 118 -26.88 -30.93 14.44
CA ASP A 118 -25.56 -30.95 13.82
C ASP A 118 -25.53 -30.06 12.56
N ALA A 119 -24.37 -29.59 12.16
CA ALA A 119 -24.15 -28.90 10.89
C ALA A 119 -24.37 -29.81 9.67
N ASP A 120 -24.26 -31.11 9.87
CA ASP A 120 -24.54 -32.14 8.86
C ASP A 120 -26.00 -32.61 8.85
N THR A 121 -26.88 -31.98 9.63
CA THR A 121 -28.31 -32.26 9.58
C THR A 121 -28.87 -31.90 8.20
N THR A 122 -29.64 -32.82 7.63
CA THR A 122 -30.26 -32.68 6.30
C THR A 122 -31.35 -31.59 6.30
N VAL A 123 -31.27 -30.68 5.33
CA VAL A 123 -32.24 -29.57 5.12
C VAL A 123 -33.29 -29.87 4.06
N TYR A 124 -33.12 -30.94 3.33
CA TYR A 124 -34.07 -31.44 2.36
C TYR A 124 -34.22 -32.96 2.47
N VAL A 125 -35.29 -33.38 3.05
CA VAL A 125 -35.68 -34.80 3.12
C VAL A 125 -36.60 -35.12 1.93
N PRO A 126 -36.19 -36.04 1.04
CA PRO A 126 -37.02 -36.38 -0.10
C PRO A 126 -38.26 -37.17 0.34
N VAL A 127 -39.44 -36.59 0.15
CA VAL A 127 -40.73 -37.21 0.43
C VAL A 127 -41.36 -37.75 -0.85
N SER A 128 -40.67 -37.68 -1.96
CA SER A 128 -41.02 -38.29 -3.25
C SER A 128 -39.78 -38.68 -4.03
N GLN A 129 -39.93 -39.67 -4.90
CA GLN A 129 -38.94 -40.09 -5.89
C GLN A 129 -39.62 -40.11 -7.26
N GLU A 130 -38.90 -39.71 -8.29
CA GLU A 130 -39.43 -39.67 -9.66
C GLU A 130 -38.50 -40.47 -10.58
N SER A 131 -39.08 -41.16 -11.57
CA SER A 131 -38.27 -41.83 -12.57
C SER A 131 -37.48 -40.82 -13.39
N THR A 132 -36.22 -41.12 -13.65
CA THR A 132 -35.32 -40.24 -14.46
C THR A 132 -35.56 -40.43 -15.96
N THR A 133 -36.22 -41.56 -16.32
CA THR A 133 -36.61 -41.91 -17.70
C THR A 133 -38.12 -41.88 -17.82
N GLY A 134 -38.63 -41.23 -18.84
CA GLY A 134 -40.04 -41.23 -19.22
C GLY A 134 -40.32 -42.23 -20.33
N VAL A 135 -41.60 -42.61 -20.47
CA VAL A 135 -42.07 -43.48 -21.56
C VAL A 135 -43.08 -42.72 -22.43
N ALA A 136 -43.22 -43.13 -23.67
CA ALA A 136 -44.17 -42.52 -24.60
C ALA A 136 -45.61 -42.90 -24.26
N ASP A 137 -45.84 -44.13 -23.83
CA ASP A 137 -47.16 -44.65 -23.46
C ASP A 137 -47.05 -45.52 -22.19
N SER A 138 -47.57 -45.02 -21.06
CA SER A 138 -47.56 -45.74 -19.77
C SER A 138 -48.33 -47.05 -19.72
N ALA A 139 -49.25 -47.20 -20.63
CA ALA A 139 -50.08 -48.40 -20.68
C ALA A 139 -49.51 -49.57 -21.51
N THR A 140 -48.55 -49.23 -22.40
CA THR A 140 -47.98 -50.23 -23.34
C THR A 140 -46.51 -50.43 -23.20
N ASP A 141 -45.75 -49.40 -22.80
CA ASP A 141 -44.29 -49.48 -22.69
C ASP A 141 -43.87 -50.25 -21.44
N ILE A 142 -43.05 -51.29 -21.62
CA ILE A 142 -42.54 -52.10 -20.52
C ILE A 142 -41.43 -51.35 -19.84
N VAL A 143 -41.47 -51.27 -18.51
CA VAL A 143 -40.51 -50.55 -17.67
C VAL A 143 -39.92 -51.42 -16.56
N ALA A 144 -40.45 -52.63 -16.35
CA ALA A 144 -39.91 -53.58 -15.39
C ALA A 144 -40.05 -55.00 -15.92
N HIS A 145 -39.04 -55.85 -15.76
CA HIS A 145 -38.93 -57.17 -16.34
C HIS A 145 -39.02 -58.30 -15.31
N ALA A 146 -39.42 -59.45 -15.73
CA ALA A 146 -39.54 -60.64 -14.85
C ALA A 146 -38.17 -60.98 -14.19
N GLY A 147 -38.16 -61.06 -12.87
CA GLY A 147 -36.98 -61.34 -12.07
C GLY A 147 -36.29 -60.12 -11.48
N GLU A 148 -36.68 -58.92 -11.88
CA GLU A 148 -36.20 -57.67 -11.28
C GLU A 148 -36.85 -57.42 -9.91
N THR A 149 -36.27 -56.52 -9.11
CA THR A 149 -36.74 -56.18 -7.76
C THR A 149 -36.74 -54.68 -7.53
N MET A 150 -37.68 -54.22 -6.72
CA MET A 150 -37.76 -52.86 -6.26
C MET A 150 -38.12 -52.81 -4.78
N THR A 151 -37.39 -52.05 -4.00
CA THR A 151 -37.69 -51.83 -2.58
C THR A 151 -37.93 -50.36 -2.35
N ILE A 152 -39.12 -50.03 -1.83
CA ILE A 152 -39.49 -48.68 -1.42
C ILE A 152 -39.45 -48.63 0.10
N THR A 153 -38.58 -47.82 0.67
CA THR A 153 -38.50 -47.60 2.11
C THR A 153 -39.19 -46.29 2.46
N PHE A 154 -40.07 -46.33 3.45
CA PHE A 154 -40.83 -45.18 3.94
C PHE A 154 -40.49 -44.90 5.40
N GLY A 155 -40.17 -43.65 5.72
CA GLY A 155 -39.81 -43.21 7.07
C GLY A 155 -38.65 -44.00 7.66
N GLY A 156 -38.64 -44.20 8.96
CA GLY A 156 -37.54 -44.84 9.68
C GLY A 156 -37.50 -46.36 9.58
N GLY A 157 -38.16 -47.04 8.58
CA GLY A 157 -37.92 -48.48 8.44
C GLY A 157 -39.04 -49.35 7.87
N SER A 158 -40.19 -48.84 7.48
CA SER A 158 -41.19 -49.64 6.74
C SER A 158 -40.72 -49.83 5.29
N ALA A 159 -40.68 -51.06 4.81
CA ALA A 159 -40.23 -51.35 3.45
C ALA A 159 -41.32 -52.12 2.66
N ILE A 160 -41.53 -51.69 1.43
CA ILE A 160 -42.35 -52.38 0.43
C ILE A 160 -41.39 -53.06 -0.53
N ALA A 161 -41.27 -54.39 -0.45
CA ALA A 161 -40.37 -55.16 -1.30
C ALA A 161 -41.16 -55.77 -2.46
N LEU A 162 -41.10 -55.19 -3.64
CA LEU A 162 -41.79 -55.60 -4.84
C LEU A 162 -40.86 -56.50 -5.69
N ALA A 163 -41.28 -57.77 -5.87
CA ALA A 163 -40.62 -58.68 -6.79
C ALA A 163 -41.44 -58.72 -8.11
N ILE A 164 -40.77 -58.46 -9.22
CA ILE A 164 -41.37 -58.38 -10.54
C ILE A 164 -41.51 -59.83 -11.09
N ALA A 165 -42.73 -60.35 -11.07
CA ALA A 165 -42.99 -61.73 -11.50
C ALA A 165 -43.15 -61.89 -13.03
N GLY A 166 -43.34 -60.80 -13.75
CA GLY A 166 -43.55 -60.76 -15.19
C GLY A 166 -43.38 -59.33 -15.69
N ASP A 167 -43.17 -59.14 -16.98
CA ASP A 167 -42.99 -57.83 -17.59
C ASP A 167 -44.19 -56.90 -17.25
N MET A 168 -43.89 -55.71 -16.81
CA MET A 168 -44.86 -54.69 -16.39
C MET A 168 -44.73 -53.40 -17.16
N THR A 169 -45.83 -52.81 -17.52
CA THR A 169 -45.92 -51.44 -18.02
C THR A 169 -45.84 -50.45 -16.85
N MET A 170 -45.62 -49.15 -17.13
CA MET A 170 -45.62 -48.16 -16.08
C MET A 170 -46.92 -48.12 -15.26
N ASP A 171 -48.05 -48.19 -15.91
CA ASP A 171 -49.35 -48.28 -15.22
C ASP A 171 -49.49 -49.56 -14.39
N GLY A 172 -48.95 -50.69 -14.89
CA GLY A 172 -48.82 -51.93 -14.16
C GLY A 172 -48.03 -51.83 -12.88
N LEU A 173 -46.83 -51.15 -12.96
CA LEU A 173 -45.97 -50.91 -11.82
C LEU A 173 -46.65 -49.99 -10.80
N VAL A 174 -47.30 -48.89 -11.24
CA VAL A 174 -48.14 -48.03 -10.38
C VAL A 174 -49.19 -48.84 -9.61
N SER A 175 -49.87 -49.69 -10.31
CA SER A 175 -50.93 -50.56 -9.68
C SER A 175 -50.33 -51.53 -8.68
N ALA A 176 -49.16 -52.15 -9.02
CA ALA A 176 -48.48 -53.10 -8.13
C ALA A 176 -48.01 -52.45 -6.83
N ILE A 177 -47.40 -51.23 -6.92
CA ILE A 177 -46.97 -50.49 -5.74
C ILE A 177 -48.20 -50.10 -4.88
N ASN A 178 -49.21 -49.49 -5.49
CA ASN A 178 -50.36 -48.96 -4.77
C ASN A 178 -51.23 -50.05 -4.09
N THR A 179 -51.21 -51.30 -4.57
CA THR A 179 -51.93 -52.40 -4.01
C THR A 179 -51.12 -53.42 -3.24
N HIS A 180 -49.78 -53.14 -3.07
CA HIS A 180 -48.91 -54.03 -2.35
C HIS A 180 -49.34 -54.22 -0.88
N VAL A 181 -49.24 -55.48 -0.39
CA VAL A 181 -49.72 -55.83 0.95
C VAL A 181 -49.02 -55.07 2.08
N ASP A 182 -47.77 -54.70 1.87
CA ASP A 182 -46.99 -53.94 2.85
C ASP A 182 -47.12 -52.41 2.71
N ASN A 183 -47.88 -51.93 1.65
CA ASN A 183 -48.16 -50.52 1.47
C ASN A 183 -49.45 -50.13 2.22
N VAL A 184 -49.43 -50.34 3.55
CA VAL A 184 -50.54 -50.02 4.44
C VAL A 184 -50.00 -49.08 5.54
N GLY A 185 -50.60 -47.92 5.70
CA GLY A 185 -50.16 -46.92 6.66
C GLY A 185 -51.26 -45.92 7.03
N GLY A 186 -50.83 -44.85 7.74
CA GLY A 186 -51.69 -43.78 8.22
C GLY A 186 -51.79 -42.58 7.27
N GLY A 187 -51.39 -42.72 5.99
CA GLY A 187 -51.54 -41.68 4.99
C GLY A 187 -52.97 -41.38 4.58
N ASP A 188 -53.19 -40.39 3.72
CA ASP A 188 -54.46 -39.85 3.33
C ASP A 188 -55.33 -40.88 2.60
N ASN A 189 -54.72 -41.86 1.89
CA ASN A 189 -55.36 -42.95 1.21
C ASN A 189 -55.22 -44.30 1.94
N GLY A 190 -54.75 -44.30 3.20
CA GLY A 190 -54.50 -45.48 4.00
C GLY A 190 -53.23 -46.26 3.58
N ARG A 191 -52.32 -45.64 2.95
CA ARG A 191 -51.03 -46.20 2.45
C ARG A 191 -49.80 -45.54 3.13
N LEU A 192 -48.66 -46.13 2.91
CA LEU A 192 -47.39 -45.51 3.24
C LEU A 192 -46.95 -44.52 2.12
N VAL A 193 -47.04 -45.01 0.87
CA VAL A 193 -46.71 -44.24 -0.33
C VAL A 193 -47.81 -44.36 -1.37
N THR A 194 -47.95 -43.37 -2.23
CA THR A 194 -48.78 -43.38 -3.43
C THR A 194 -47.88 -43.28 -4.67
N ALA A 195 -47.99 -44.24 -5.57
CA ALA A 195 -47.40 -44.20 -6.90
C ALA A 195 -48.39 -43.58 -7.89
N GLU A 196 -47.96 -42.69 -8.74
CA GLU A 196 -48.78 -42.00 -9.75
C GLU A 196 -47.93 -41.70 -10.98
N THR A 197 -48.55 -41.58 -12.15
CA THR A 197 -47.89 -41.10 -13.36
C THR A 197 -48.17 -39.62 -13.58
N TYR A 198 -47.20 -38.92 -14.17
CA TYR A 198 -47.36 -37.54 -14.62
C TYR A 198 -46.68 -37.34 -15.98
N SER A 199 -47.15 -36.39 -16.78
CA SER A 199 -46.59 -36.12 -18.10
C SER A 199 -45.75 -34.88 -18.09
N SER A 200 -44.57 -34.97 -18.70
CA SER A 200 -43.64 -33.86 -18.90
C SER A 200 -42.99 -33.99 -20.28
N ASN A 201 -42.90 -32.90 -21.05
CA ASN A 201 -42.28 -32.85 -22.37
C ASN A 201 -42.76 -33.90 -23.38
N GLY A 202 -43.99 -34.41 -23.22
CA GLY A 202 -44.55 -35.40 -24.12
C GLY A 202 -44.26 -36.86 -23.74
N GLU A 203 -43.58 -37.08 -22.64
CA GLU A 203 -43.32 -38.38 -22.03
C GLU A 203 -44.07 -38.52 -20.69
N THR A 204 -44.29 -39.73 -20.25
CA THR A 204 -44.94 -40.07 -18.98
C THR A 204 -43.92 -40.63 -18.03
N PHE A 205 -43.82 -40.06 -16.83
CA PHE A 205 -42.91 -40.42 -15.76
C PHE A 205 -43.67 -41.03 -14.58
N LEU A 206 -42.99 -41.84 -13.79
CA LEU A 206 -43.52 -42.41 -12.54
C LEU A 206 -43.02 -41.54 -11.36
N ARG A 207 -43.97 -41.19 -10.48
CA ARG A 207 -43.67 -40.56 -9.18
C ARG A 207 -44.19 -41.46 -8.07
N ILE A 208 -43.33 -41.66 -7.06
CA ILE A 208 -43.68 -42.34 -5.82
C ILE A 208 -43.47 -41.34 -4.69
N ARG A 209 -44.55 -41.00 -3.98
CA ARG A 209 -44.50 -40.00 -2.91
C ARG A 209 -45.10 -40.54 -1.61
N SER A 210 -44.75 -39.89 -0.49
CA SER A 210 -45.46 -40.09 0.78
C SER A 210 -46.97 -39.94 0.56
N ASP A 211 -47.77 -40.83 1.16
CA ASP A 211 -49.25 -40.75 1.09
C ASP A 211 -49.82 -39.68 2.05
N VAL A 212 -48.96 -39.01 2.86
CA VAL A 212 -49.34 -37.88 3.72
C VAL A 212 -49.21 -36.60 2.92
N ALA A 213 -50.32 -35.93 2.61
CA ALA A 213 -50.32 -34.68 1.88
C ALA A 213 -49.61 -33.57 2.68
N GLY A 214 -48.57 -32.96 2.07
CA GLY A 214 -47.76 -31.94 2.73
C GLY A 214 -46.85 -32.49 3.81
N GLY A 215 -46.65 -33.82 3.89
CA GLY A 215 -45.69 -34.44 4.82
C GLY A 215 -44.26 -33.94 4.55
N THR A 216 -43.52 -33.67 5.61
CA THR A 216 -42.12 -33.29 5.62
C THR A 216 -41.37 -34.11 6.67
N GLY A 217 -40.05 -34.05 6.68
CA GLY A 217 -39.22 -34.71 7.68
C GLY A 217 -38.97 -36.19 7.46
N GLU A 218 -38.10 -36.77 8.27
CA GLU A 218 -37.63 -38.17 8.14
C GLU A 218 -38.73 -39.22 8.22
N GLU A 219 -39.83 -38.96 8.94
CA GLU A 219 -40.96 -39.83 9.06
C GLU A 219 -41.78 -39.99 7.74
N ASN A 220 -41.60 -39.04 6.81
CA ASN A 220 -42.20 -39.05 5.49
C ASN A 220 -41.21 -39.32 4.36
N ARG A 221 -39.96 -39.61 4.68
CA ARG A 221 -38.92 -39.92 3.69
C ARG A 221 -39.33 -41.11 2.80
N VAL A 222 -39.15 -40.92 1.50
CA VAL A 222 -39.30 -41.99 0.50
C VAL A 222 -37.95 -42.26 -0.13
N MET A 223 -37.48 -43.50 0.00
CA MET A 223 -36.26 -43.99 -0.64
C MET A 223 -36.59 -45.19 -1.52
N ILE A 224 -35.99 -45.25 -2.70
CA ILE A 224 -36.13 -46.35 -3.64
C ILE A 224 -34.75 -46.97 -3.87
N SER A 225 -34.73 -48.31 -3.80
CA SER A 225 -33.62 -49.14 -4.23
C SER A 225 -34.17 -50.13 -5.21
N GLU A 226 -33.76 -50.04 -6.47
CA GLU A 226 -34.24 -50.88 -7.56
C GLU A 226 -33.10 -51.61 -8.27
N ASP A 227 -33.47 -52.70 -8.93
CA ASP A 227 -32.64 -53.40 -9.91
C ASP A 227 -33.53 -53.57 -11.17
N LEU A 228 -33.95 -52.41 -11.73
CA LEU A 228 -34.79 -52.30 -12.90
C LEU A 228 -33.93 -51.87 -14.09
N ALA A 229 -34.02 -52.58 -15.23
CA ALA A 229 -33.18 -52.27 -16.38
C ALA A 229 -33.54 -50.95 -17.09
N ASP A 230 -34.81 -50.54 -17.01
CA ASP A 230 -35.34 -49.43 -17.82
C ASP A 230 -35.80 -48.21 -16.99
N LEU A 231 -35.79 -48.30 -15.66
CA LEU A 231 -36.16 -47.20 -14.78
C LEU A 231 -35.12 -47.01 -13.66
N ASP A 232 -34.63 -45.79 -13.55
CA ASP A 232 -33.89 -45.28 -12.39
C ASP A 232 -34.76 -44.23 -11.69
N PHE A 233 -34.57 -44.05 -10.38
CA PHE A 233 -35.32 -43.07 -9.61
C PHE A 233 -34.39 -42.07 -8.94
N ALA A 234 -34.82 -40.80 -8.92
CA ALA A 234 -34.14 -39.74 -8.20
C ALA A 234 -35.16 -38.86 -7.44
N ALA A 235 -34.76 -38.33 -6.35
CA ALA A 235 -35.50 -37.28 -5.69
C ALA A 235 -35.45 -36.00 -6.51
N PRO A 236 -36.59 -35.34 -6.79
CA PRO A 236 -36.56 -34.07 -7.49
C PRO A 236 -35.86 -33.02 -6.68
N ASP A 237 -34.97 -32.25 -7.32
CA ASP A 237 -34.29 -31.12 -6.69
C ASP A 237 -35.32 -30.06 -6.26
N LYS A 238 -35.04 -29.44 -5.09
CA LYS A 238 -35.75 -28.24 -4.66
C LYS A 238 -34.96 -27.02 -5.10
N THR A 239 -35.67 -25.94 -5.36
CA THR A 239 -34.98 -24.68 -5.70
C THR A 239 -35.35 -23.60 -4.70
N LEU A 240 -34.32 -23.02 -4.08
CA LEU A 240 -34.42 -21.87 -3.23
C LEU A 240 -34.30 -20.62 -4.11
N PHE A 241 -35.31 -19.73 -4.05
CA PHE A 241 -35.29 -18.46 -4.76
C PHE A 241 -35.23 -17.30 -3.77
N TYR A 242 -34.27 -16.42 -3.96
CA TYR A 242 -34.12 -15.20 -3.18
C TYR A 242 -33.58 -14.06 -4.04
N GLN A 243 -33.77 -12.83 -3.58
CA GLN A 243 -33.21 -11.62 -4.21
C GLN A 243 -32.68 -10.68 -3.14
N VAL A 244 -31.85 -9.72 -3.54
CA VAL A 244 -31.34 -8.64 -2.69
C VAL A 244 -31.79 -7.31 -3.29
N GLY A 245 -32.55 -6.53 -2.50
CA GLY A 245 -33.20 -5.31 -2.98
C GLY A 245 -34.09 -5.61 -4.20
N ASP A 246 -33.98 -4.75 -5.21
CA ASP A 246 -34.64 -4.88 -6.51
C ASP A 246 -33.78 -5.62 -7.56
N GLY A 247 -32.73 -6.34 -7.12
CA GLY A 247 -31.80 -7.03 -8.00
C GLY A 247 -32.37 -8.31 -8.63
N ASP A 248 -31.55 -9.00 -9.42
CA ASP A 248 -31.91 -10.25 -10.07
C ASP A 248 -32.19 -11.36 -9.04
N VAL A 249 -33.11 -12.23 -9.38
CA VAL A 249 -33.46 -13.39 -8.55
C VAL A 249 -32.36 -14.45 -8.61
N ALA A 250 -31.77 -14.76 -7.47
CA ALA A 250 -30.89 -15.90 -7.33
C ALA A 250 -31.67 -17.20 -7.20
N SER A 251 -31.17 -18.26 -7.80
CA SER A 251 -31.71 -19.62 -7.71
C SER A 251 -30.62 -20.58 -7.25
N VAL A 252 -30.94 -21.39 -6.23
CA VAL A 252 -30.03 -22.41 -5.72
C VAL A 252 -30.76 -23.75 -5.79
N ALA A 253 -30.28 -24.67 -6.63
CA ALA A 253 -30.76 -26.03 -6.68
C ALA A 253 -30.25 -26.80 -5.46
N VAL A 254 -31.15 -27.40 -4.73
CA VAL A 254 -30.89 -28.16 -3.49
C VAL A 254 -31.25 -29.60 -3.72
N ALA A 255 -30.26 -30.44 -3.86
CA ALA A 255 -30.44 -31.88 -4.04
C ALA A 255 -30.93 -32.53 -2.75
N ALA A 256 -31.55 -33.71 -2.89
CA ALA A 256 -31.90 -34.54 -1.73
C ALA A 256 -30.69 -34.77 -0.84
N ASP A 257 -30.93 -34.83 0.46
CA ASP A 257 -29.92 -35.05 1.49
C ASP A 257 -28.86 -33.95 1.62
N THR A 258 -29.07 -32.78 0.99
CA THR A 258 -28.24 -31.60 1.25
C THR A 258 -28.26 -31.25 2.74
N THR A 259 -27.12 -31.08 3.34
CA THR A 259 -26.97 -30.70 4.75
C THR A 259 -27.02 -29.16 4.94
N VAL A 260 -27.17 -28.71 6.19
CA VAL A 260 -27.11 -27.25 6.51
C VAL A 260 -25.81 -26.62 6.01
N ALA A 261 -24.68 -27.31 6.26
CA ALA A 261 -23.37 -26.84 5.78
C ALA A 261 -23.32 -26.84 4.25
N GLY A 262 -23.82 -27.92 3.61
CA GLY A 262 -23.88 -28.00 2.15
C GLY A 262 -24.76 -26.91 1.53
N LEU A 263 -25.88 -26.54 2.16
CA LEU A 263 -26.72 -25.44 1.68
C LEU A 263 -26.02 -24.09 1.81
N ALA A 264 -25.29 -23.86 2.89
CA ALA A 264 -24.48 -22.63 3.02
C ALA A 264 -23.44 -22.54 1.89
N ASP A 265 -22.77 -23.64 1.58
CA ASP A 265 -21.79 -23.71 0.49
C ASP A 265 -22.44 -23.48 -0.89
N LEU A 266 -23.63 -24.08 -1.14
CA LEU A 266 -24.38 -23.86 -2.37
C LEU A 266 -24.79 -22.39 -2.56
N ILE A 267 -25.28 -21.73 -1.50
CA ILE A 267 -25.62 -20.30 -1.55
C ILE A 267 -24.40 -19.45 -1.83
N ASN A 268 -23.30 -19.69 -1.11
CA ASN A 268 -22.06 -18.94 -1.28
C ASN A 268 -21.40 -19.16 -2.64
N GLY A 269 -21.51 -20.39 -3.18
CA GLY A 269 -20.95 -20.79 -4.46
C GLY A 269 -21.83 -20.51 -5.68
N ALA A 270 -23.07 -20.04 -5.49
CA ALA A 270 -23.98 -19.77 -6.58
C ALA A 270 -23.45 -18.68 -7.51
N SER A 271 -23.36 -18.96 -8.82
CA SER A 271 -22.81 -18.02 -9.81
C SER A 271 -23.64 -16.73 -9.96
N ASN A 272 -24.90 -16.77 -9.58
CA ASN A 272 -25.84 -15.65 -9.56
C ASN A 272 -26.14 -15.14 -8.14
N ASN A 273 -25.25 -15.39 -7.17
CA ASN A 273 -25.42 -14.88 -5.80
C ASN A 273 -25.36 -13.33 -5.80
N PRO A 274 -26.44 -12.65 -5.39
CA PRO A 274 -26.52 -11.18 -5.44
C PRO A 274 -25.80 -10.49 -4.27
N GLY A 275 -24.85 -11.13 -3.62
CA GLY A 275 -24.12 -10.59 -2.49
C GLY A 275 -24.68 -11.02 -1.13
N VAL A 276 -25.12 -12.26 -1.01
CA VAL A 276 -25.51 -12.89 0.26
C VAL A 276 -24.39 -13.78 0.75
N THR A 277 -24.05 -13.69 2.03
CA THR A 277 -23.14 -14.60 2.71
C THR A 277 -23.93 -15.53 3.62
N ALA A 278 -23.79 -16.83 3.41
CA ALA A 278 -24.41 -17.88 4.23
C ALA A 278 -23.37 -18.49 5.18
N LYS A 279 -23.77 -18.73 6.44
CA LYS A 279 -22.92 -19.39 7.46
C LYS A 279 -23.77 -20.26 8.35
N VAL A 280 -23.22 -21.40 8.78
CA VAL A 280 -23.78 -22.16 9.90
C VAL A 280 -23.19 -21.57 11.19
N ILE A 281 -24.07 -21.16 12.10
CA ILE A 281 -23.69 -20.62 13.40
C ILE A 281 -24.19 -21.56 14.50
N ASN A 282 -23.51 -21.54 15.65
CA ASN A 282 -23.95 -22.23 16.87
C ASN A 282 -24.50 -21.17 17.82
N ASP A 283 -25.80 -21.24 18.15
CA ASP A 283 -26.48 -20.28 19.04
C ASP A 283 -26.43 -20.69 20.52
N GLY A 284 -25.87 -21.86 20.81
CA GLY A 284 -25.72 -22.38 22.17
C GLY A 284 -26.93 -23.11 22.73
N ASP A 285 -27.96 -23.40 21.92
CA ASP A 285 -29.09 -24.26 22.34
C ASP A 285 -28.58 -25.67 22.70
N ALA A 286 -29.12 -26.27 23.75
CA ALA A 286 -28.62 -27.53 24.29
C ALA A 286 -28.91 -28.74 23.39
N THR A 287 -29.91 -28.64 22.51
CA THR A 287 -30.44 -29.76 21.70
C THR A 287 -30.26 -29.54 20.20
N ALA A 288 -30.36 -28.29 19.75
CA ALA A 288 -30.35 -27.92 18.34
C ALA A 288 -29.61 -26.60 18.11
N PRO A 289 -28.28 -26.56 18.39
CA PRO A 289 -27.52 -25.30 18.41
C PRO A 289 -27.16 -24.74 17.04
N TYR A 290 -27.26 -25.54 15.98
CA TYR A 290 -26.82 -25.13 14.65
C TYR A 290 -27.93 -24.46 13.87
N ARG A 291 -27.67 -23.25 13.37
CA ARG A 291 -28.61 -22.49 12.53
C ARG A 291 -27.93 -21.99 11.27
N LEU A 292 -28.65 -21.96 10.17
CA LEU A 292 -28.24 -21.25 8.97
C LEU A 292 -28.49 -19.75 9.16
N SER A 293 -27.45 -18.97 9.05
CA SER A 293 -27.51 -17.51 9.04
C SER A 293 -27.18 -17.00 7.65
N LEU A 294 -28.01 -16.11 7.14
CA LEU A 294 -27.78 -15.39 5.88
C LEU A 294 -27.63 -13.91 6.19
N ARG A 295 -26.68 -13.27 5.53
CA ARG A 295 -26.44 -11.85 5.68
C ARG A 295 -26.15 -11.21 4.33
N SER A 296 -26.75 -10.06 4.08
CA SER A 296 -26.41 -9.26 2.90
C SER A 296 -25.05 -8.62 3.07
N ASN A 297 -24.30 -8.50 1.99
CA ASN A 297 -23.02 -7.78 1.97
C ASN A 297 -23.21 -6.26 1.89
N SER A 298 -24.39 -5.79 1.51
CA SER A 298 -24.76 -4.38 1.41
C SER A 298 -25.68 -3.97 2.56
N THR A 299 -25.57 -2.73 3.00
CA THR A 299 -26.46 -2.11 3.97
C THR A 299 -27.67 -1.46 3.29
N GLY A 300 -28.69 -1.12 4.08
CA GLY A 300 -29.87 -0.39 3.62
C GLY A 300 -30.89 -1.29 2.90
N GLU A 301 -31.95 -0.65 2.39
CA GLU A 301 -33.04 -1.36 1.70
C GLU A 301 -32.58 -2.05 0.41
N ASP A 302 -31.61 -1.48 -0.29
CA ASP A 302 -30.99 -2.13 -1.47
C ASP A 302 -30.25 -3.42 -1.08
N GLY A 303 -29.90 -3.59 0.19
CA GLY A 303 -29.31 -4.78 0.76
C GLY A 303 -30.34 -5.77 1.34
N ARG A 304 -31.64 -5.50 1.31
CA ARG A 304 -32.66 -6.36 1.90
C ARG A 304 -32.75 -7.70 1.16
N ILE A 305 -32.58 -8.79 1.89
CA ILE A 305 -32.82 -10.15 1.38
C ILE A 305 -34.33 -10.42 1.40
N THR A 306 -34.87 -10.90 0.31
CA THR A 306 -36.27 -11.33 0.20
C THR A 306 -36.34 -12.74 -0.37
N PHE A 307 -36.99 -13.65 0.33
CA PHE A 307 -37.24 -14.99 -0.17
C PHE A 307 -38.51 -15.03 -1.02
N LEU A 308 -38.40 -15.57 -2.23
CA LEU A 308 -39.51 -15.85 -3.14
C LEU A 308 -40.01 -17.28 -2.95
N SER A 309 -39.12 -18.21 -2.58
CA SER A 309 -39.45 -19.54 -2.10
C SER A 309 -38.47 -19.96 -1.01
N GLN A 310 -38.91 -20.77 -0.08
CA GLN A 310 -38.09 -21.35 0.99
C GLN A 310 -38.23 -22.90 0.95
N LEU A 311 -37.25 -23.57 1.56
CA LEU A 311 -37.34 -25.03 1.72
C LEU A 311 -38.38 -25.38 2.79
N PRO A 312 -39.25 -26.35 2.57
CA PRO A 312 -40.27 -26.71 3.54
C PRO A 312 -39.73 -27.15 4.91
N ASP A 313 -38.57 -27.82 4.89
CA ASP A 313 -37.92 -28.37 6.10
C ASP A 313 -36.99 -27.36 6.75
N MET A 314 -36.83 -26.16 6.16
CA MET A 314 -35.95 -25.11 6.66
C MET A 314 -36.52 -23.73 6.37
N LEU A 315 -37.34 -23.23 7.27
CA LEU A 315 -37.88 -21.88 7.19
C LEU A 315 -36.83 -20.88 7.71
N MET A 316 -36.74 -19.74 7.03
CA MET A 316 -35.89 -18.63 7.42
C MET A 316 -36.74 -17.49 7.97
N GLU A 317 -36.26 -16.85 9.04
CA GLU A 317 -36.89 -15.70 9.67
C GLU A 317 -35.97 -14.49 9.55
N GLU A 318 -36.54 -13.36 9.12
CA GLU A 318 -35.81 -12.09 9.06
C GLU A 318 -35.51 -11.62 10.49
N GLN A 319 -34.24 -11.23 10.72
CA GLN A 319 -33.76 -10.67 12.00
C GLN A 319 -33.66 -9.16 11.89
N GLU A 320 -32.66 -8.66 11.17
CA GLU A 320 -32.54 -7.24 10.84
C GLU A 320 -33.46 -6.91 9.67
N GLY A 321 -34.40 -5.97 9.91
CA GLY A 321 -35.46 -5.61 8.98
C GLY A 321 -36.79 -6.30 9.29
N ALA A 322 -36.86 -7.16 10.31
CA ALA A 322 -38.06 -7.88 10.71
C ALA A 322 -39.27 -6.97 10.85
N GLY A 323 -40.43 -7.45 10.35
CA GLY A 323 -41.67 -6.67 10.40
C GLY A 323 -41.69 -5.43 9.51
N GLY A 324 -40.76 -5.33 8.53
CA GLY A 324 -40.62 -4.19 7.63
C GLY A 324 -39.90 -3.00 8.24
N ALA A 325 -39.11 -3.21 9.32
CA ALA A 325 -38.26 -2.18 9.86
C ALA A 325 -37.24 -1.73 8.80
N SER A 326 -37.01 -0.42 8.68
CA SER A 326 -36.08 0.12 7.70
C SER A 326 -34.64 -0.30 7.99
N LEU A 327 -33.90 -0.67 6.95
CA LEU A 327 -32.47 -0.95 7.01
C LEU A 327 -31.61 0.26 6.69
N ASN A 328 -32.22 1.38 6.28
CA ASN A 328 -31.52 2.62 5.95
C ASN A 328 -31.06 3.38 7.20
N ALA A 329 -29.93 4.06 7.09
CA ALA A 329 -29.56 5.10 8.02
C ALA A 329 -30.64 6.21 8.03
N GLN A 330 -31.00 6.69 9.22
CA GLN A 330 -31.95 7.78 9.42
C GLN A 330 -31.29 8.81 10.35
N PHE A 331 -31.19 10.02 9.87
CA PHE A 331 -30.55 11.11 10.58
C PHE A 331 -31.09 12.47 10.14
N ALA A 332 -30.92 13.47 10.96
CA ALA A 332 -31.22 14.86 10.64
C ALA A 332 -29.90 15.67 10.55
N VAL A 333 -29.85 16.57 9.57
CA VAL A 333 -28.80 17.59 9.43
C VAL A 333 -29.47 18.93 9.45
N ASP A 334 -29.10 19.78 10.43
CA ASP A 334 -29.74 21.10 10.64
C ASP A 334 -31.28 21.01 10.61
N ASP A 335 -31.84 20.05 11.35
CA ASP A 335 -33.27 19.73 11.46
C ASP A 335 -33.93 19.19 10.18
N ILE A 336 -33.15 18.93 9.11
CA ILE A 336 -33.66 18.31 7.88
C ILE A 336 -33.39 16.80 7.92
N ASN A 337 -34.46 15.99 7.80
CA ASN A 337 -34.36 14.54 7.84
C ASN A 337 -33.85 13.93 6.53
N TYR A 338 -32.92 13.01 6.64
CA TYR A 338 -32.32 12.25 5.56
C TYR A 338 -32.41 10.75 5.82
N GLN A 339 -32.42 10.00 4.72
CA GLN A 339 -32.27 8.54 4.72
C GLN A 339 -31.21 8.17 3.69
N ARG A 340 -30.28 7.25 4.08
CA ARG A 340 -29.22 6.76 3.19
C ARG A 340 -29.04 5.26 3.37
N GLN A 341 -28.64 4.60 2.29
CA GLN A 341 -28.40 3.16 2.25
C GLN A 341 -27.13 2.75 3.01
N THR A 342 -26.24 3.68 3.25
CA THR A 342 -24.93 3.45 3.89
C THR A 342 -24.69 4.39 5.05
N ASN A 343 -23.75 4.04 5.93
CA ASN A 343 -23.29 4.90 7.01
C ASN A 343 -22.21 5.91 6.56
N SER A 344 -21.75 5.84 5.31
CA SER A 344 -20.86 6.82 4.70
C SER A 344 -21.67 7.73 3.78
N VAL A 345 -21.76 9.01 4.13
CA VAL A 345 -22.64 10.00 3.48
C VAL A 345 -21.78 11.11 2.91
N THR A 346 -21.87 11.33 1.58
CA THR A 346 -21.01 12.27 0.85
C THR A 346 -21.79 13.35 0.08
N ASP A 347 -23.10 13.31 0.12
CA ASP A 347 -24.00 14.08 -0.76
C ASP A 347 -24.83 15.16 -0.05
N ILE A 348 -24.59 15.39 1.24
CA ILE A 348 -25.31 16.43 2.02
C ILE A 348 -24.63 17.78 1.86
N VAL A 349 -23.30 17.81 2.03
CA VAL A 349 -22.49 19.02 1.85
C VAL A 349 -21.37 18.71 0.88
N SER A 350 -21.24 19.53 -0.14
CA SER A 350 -20.19 19.35 -1.14
C SER A 350 -18.80 19.39 -0.50
N GLY A 351 -18.02 18.32 -0.69
CA GLY A 351 -16.68 18.18 -0.13
C GLY A 351 -16.63 17.66 1.31
N LEU A 352 -17.75 17.33 1.93
CA LEU A 352 -17.83 16.70 3.25
C LEU A 352 -18.22 15.23 3.12
N THR A 353 -17.49 14.36 3.80
CA THR A 353 -17.86 12.96 4.03
C THR A 353 -18.18 12.78 5.51
N LEU A 354 -19.40 12.35 5.81
CA LEU A 354 -19.83 11.98 7.16
C LEU A 354 -19.79 10.45 7.26
N THR A 355 -19.20 9.93 8.33
CA THR A 355 -19.27 8.51 8.69
C THR A 355 -20.09 8.41 9.98
N LEU A 356 -21.26 7.79 9.89
CA LEU A 356 -22.18 7.57 11.00
C LEU A 356 -21.68 6.35 11.77
N GLU A 357 -21.33 6.52 13.06
CA GLU A 357 -20.74 5.48 13.91
C GLU A 357 -21.71 4.97 14.99
N GLY A 358 -22.60 5.85 15.47
CA GLY A 358 -23.57 5.54 16.53
C GLY A 358 -24.79 6.43 16.49
N GLU A 359 -25.85 6.04 17.22
CA GLU A 359 -27.04 6.86 17.42
C GLU A 359 -26.75 7.99 18.41
N GLY A 360 -27.34 9.17 18.18
CA GLY A 360 -27.19 10.34 19.05
C GLY A 360 -26.91 11.62 18.27
N ALA A 361 -26.64 12.69 19.01
CA ALA A 361 -26.39 14.02 18.47
C ALA A 361 -24.89 14.35 18.45
N ALA A 362 -24.41 14.91 17.36
CA ALA A 362 -23.07 15.45 17.23
C ALA A 362 -23.08 16.78 16.48
N THR A 363 -22.08 17.62 16.72
CA THR A 363 -21.86 18.86 15.99
C THR A 363 -20.59 18.72 15.17
N ILE A 364 -20.69 18.89 13.86
CA ILE A 364 -19.57 18.84 12.93
C ILE A 364 -19.17 20.29 12.59
N THR A 365 -17.93 20.66 12.89
CA THR A 365 -17.40 21.99 12.63
C THR A 365 -16.31 21.93 11.57
N ILE A 366 -16.53 22.60 10.44
CA ILE A 366 -15.58 22.75 9.34
C ILE A 366 -14.98 24.16 9.43
N GLN A 367 -13.66 24.26 9.49
CA GLN A 367 -12.95 25.54 9.58
C GLN A 367 -11.68 25.55 8.73
N LYS A 368 -11.09 26.72 8.53
CA LYS A 368 -9.78 26.85 7.84
C LYS A 368 -8.71 26.08 8.62
N ASN A 369 -7.75 25.53 7.92
CA ASN A 369 -6.62 24.84 8.54
C ASN A 369 -5.48 25.84 8.85
N ASP A 370 -5.68 26.66 9.84
CA ASP A 370 -4.73 27.68 10.26
C ASP A 370 -3.41 27.06 10.75
N GLY A 371 -3.47 25.88 11.36
CA GLY A 371 -2.29 25.12 11.78
C GLY A 371 -1.39 24.71 10.61
N ALA A 372 -1.94 24.32 9.48
CA ALA A 372 -1.14 23.98 8.30
C ALA A 372 -0.45 25.23 7.69
N ILE A 373 -1.09 26.39 7.74
CA ILE A 373 -0.48 27.64 7.29
C ILE A 373 0.70 28.00 8.21
N LYS A 374 0.52 27.89 9.52
CA LYS A 374 1.59 28.10 10.51
C LYS A 374 2.77 27.17 10.27
N GLU A 375 2.51 25.87 10.15
CA GLU A 375 3.53 24.86 9.90
C GLU A 375 4.34 25.13 8.60
N MET A 376 3.67 25.53 7.52
CA MET A 376 4.36 25.88 6.27
C MET A 376 5.28 27.09 6.42
N ILE A 377 4.89 28.10 7.20
CA ILE A 377 5.73 29.28 7.49
C ILE A 377 6.90 28.89 8.37
N GLU A 378 6.70 28.08 9.39
CA GLU A 378 7.75 27.54 10.28
C GLU A 378 8.75 26.68 9.51
N ASP A 379 8.27 25.80 8.64
CA ASP A 379 9.09 25.01 7.73
C ASP A 379 9.97 25.89 6.83
N PHE A 380 9.40 26.99 6.30
CA PHE A 380 10.13 27.93 5.46
C PHE A 380 11.24 28.63 6.25
N ILE A 381 10.96 29.10 7.47
CA ILE A 381 11.95 29.71 8.36
C ILE A 381 13.07 28.72 8.69
N SER A 382 12.73 27.50 9.04
CA SER A 382 13.67 26.42 9.33
C SER A 382 14.59 26.13 8.14
N ALA A 383 14.01 25.98 6.94
CA ALA A 383 14.76 25.73 5.72
C ALA A 383 15.69 26.92 5.34
N TYR A 384 15.22 28.16 5.49
CA TYR A 384 16.03 29.37 5.30
C TYR A 384 17.21 29.40 6.28
N ASN A 385 16.96 29.21 7.58
CA ASN A 385 17.99 29.23 8.60
C ASN A 385 19.04 28.13 8.38
N ALA A 386 18.60 26.92 7.97
CA ALA A 386 19.50 25.84 7.63
C ALA A 386 20.39 26.19 6.42
N ALA A 387 19.84 26.82 5.39
CA ALA A 387 20.60 27.25 4.22
C ALA A 387 21.63 28.37 4.57
N VAL A 388 21.21 29.36 5.36
CA VAL A 388 22.12 30.46 5.82
C VAL A 388 23.21 29.91 6.71
N SER A 389 22.90 28.99 7.63
CA SER A 389 23.88 28.34 8.50
C SER A 389 24.95 27.58 7.70
N GLU A 390 24.52 26.76 6.72
CA GLU A 390 25.41 25.99 5.86
C GLU A 390 26.33 26.90 5.03
N MET A 391 25.76 27.93 4.40
CA MET A 391 26.57 28.91 3.64
C MET A 391 27.62 29.61 4.51
N LYS A 392 27.27 29.90 5.76
CA LYS A 392 28.22 30.53 6.70
C LYS A 392 29.30 29.56 7.17
N ALA A 393 28.95 28.31 7.47
CA ALA A 393 29.91 27.30 7.86
C ALA A 393 30.95 27.07 6.77
N THR A 394 30.52 27.06 5.50
CA THR A 394 31.40 26.80 4.35
C THR A 394 32.16 28.02 3.82
N THR A 395 31.76 29.25 4.20
CA THR A 395 32.41 30.52 3.75
C THR A 395 33.07 31.29 4.88
N GLY A 396 32.74 31.01 6.14
CA GLY A 396 33.21 31.73 7.32
C GLY A 396 34.69 31.49 7.65
N TYR A 397 35.24 32.30 8.56
CA TYR A 397 36.56 32.06 9.12
C TYR A 397 36.45 31.07 10.30
N ASP A 398 37.15 29.95 10.19
CA ASP A 398 37.32 29.00 11.27
C ASP A 398 38.50 29.39 12.13
N SER A 399 38.25 29.73 13.40
CA SER A 399 39.27 30.16 14.34
C SER A 399 40.16 29.02 14.88
N GLU A 400 39.68 27.77 14.78
CA GLU A 400 40.46 26.59 15.19
C GLU A 400 41.41 26.14 14.07
N ALA A 401 40.96 26.16 12.82
CA ALA A 401 41.76 25.85 11.65
C ALA A 401 42.60 27.05 11.17
N GLU A 402 42.35 28.25 11.69
CA GLU A 402 42.99 29.52 11.28
C GLU A 402 42.84 29.81 9.76
N GLU A 403 41.78 29.30 9.12
CA GLU A 403 41.53 29.48 7.70
C GLU A 403 40.07 29.82 7.39
N PHE A 404 39.83 30.35 6.20
CA PHE A 404 38.49 30.56 5.70
C PHE A 404 37.97 29.27 5.06
N GLY A 405 36.65 29.05 5.19
CA GLY A 405 35.96 27.93 4.52
C GLY A 405 36.24 27.90 3.02
N VAL A 406 36.19 26.73 2.43
CA VAL A 406 36.61 26.50 1.03
C VAL A 406 35.78 27.28 0.00
N LEU A 407 34.56 27.68 0.36
CA LEU A 407 33.66 28.49 -0.49
C LEU A 407 33.80 30.01 -0.29
N ALA A 408 34.69 30.48 0.56
CA ALA A 408 34.87 31.93 0.85
C ALA A 408 35.23 32.79 -0.38
N ARG A 409 35.70 32.16 -1.45
CA ARG A 409 36.11 32.83 -2.70
C ARG A 409 35.18 32.52 -3.87
N THR A 410 34.05 31.87 -3.61
CA THR A 410 33.02 31.55 -4.60
C THR A 410 31.85 32.53 -4.51
N THR A 411 30.93 32.44 -5.44
CA THR A 411 29.68 33.24 -5.44
C THR A 411 28.79 32.94 -4.22
N VAL A 412 28.93 31.77 -3.58
CA VAL A 412 28.18 31.34 -2.37
C VAL A 412 28.35 32.34 -1.21
N ARG A 413 29.48 33.00 -1.10
CA ARG A 413 29.75 33.99 -0.05
C ARG A 413 28.73 35.13 0.03
N ASP A 414 28.21 35.57 -1.12
CA ASP A 414 27.32 36.72 -1.20
C ASP A 414 25.83 36.31 -1.21
N LEU A 415 25.53 35.00 -1.34
CA LEU A 415 24.14 34.48 -1.36
C LEU A 415 23.36 34.80 -0.08
N PRO A 416 23.90 34.69 1.17
CA PRO A 416 23.14 35.03 2.36
C PRO A 416 22.60 36.45 2.35
N LYS A 417 23.42 37.42 1.88
CA LYS A 417 22.99 38.83 1.77
C LYS A 417 21.92 39.02 0.69
N SER A 418 22.07 38.34 -0.44
CA SER A 418 21.10 38.37 -1.52
C SER A 418 19.75 37.83 -1.07
N LEU A 419 19.74 36.67 -0.39
CA LEU A 419 18.55 36.08 0.20
C LEU A 419 17.93 36.99 1.27
N GLN A 420 18.74 37.52 2.18
CA GLN A 420 18.25 38.43 3.20
C GLN A 420 17.59 39.68 2.59
N SER A 421 18.20 40.28 1.54
CA SER A 421 17.61 41.42 0.83
C SER A 421 16.24 41.07 0.19
N LEU A 422 16.14 39.88 -0.36
CA LEU A 422 14.86 39.37 -0.89
C LEU A 422 13.81 39.24 0.22
N MET A 423 14.18 38.65 1.38
CA MET A 423 13.27 38.44 2.49
C MET A 423 12.81 39.74 3.16
N THR A 424 13.67 40.76 3.23
CA THR A 424 13.36 42.05 3.89
C THR A 424 12.65 43.05 2.95
N SER A 425 12.44 42.70 1.69
CA SER A 425 11.72 43.55 0.76
C SER A 425 10.23 43.65 1.19
N SER A 426 9.68 44.85 1.24
CA SER A 426 8.28 45.14 1.53
C SER A 426 7.41 45.31 0.28
N ALA A 427 7.89 44.90 -0.89
CA ALA A 427 7.22 45.10 -2.17
C ALA A 427 6.38 43.86 -2.60
N TYR A 428 5.77 43.17 -1.67
CA TYR A 428 4.97 41.96 -1.95
C TYR A 428 3.51 42.19 -1.60
N GLY A 429 2.62 41.63 -2.39
CA GLY A 429 1.18 41.75 -2.19
C GLY A 429 0.58 43.08 -2.66
N ASP A 430 -0.67 43.30 -2.31
CA ASP A 430 -1.42 44.52 -2.66
C ASP A 430 -0.92 45.73 -1.87
N GLU A 431 -0.74 46.88 -2.50
CA GLU A 431 -0.35 48.15 -1.84
C GLU A 431 -1.27 48.55 -0.67
N GLY A 432 -2.52 48.04 -0.64
CA GLY A 432 -3.52 48.25 0.40
C GLY A 432 -3.74 47.07 1.32
N GLY A 433 -2.96 45.96 1.19
CA GLY A 433 -3.14 44.75 1.97
C GLY A 433 -2.65 44.88 3.41
N ASP A 434 -3.25 44.10 4.31
CA ASP A 434 -2.91 44.06 5.74
C ASP A 434 -1.54 43.41 6.00
N ILE A 435 -1.16 42.43 5.18
CA ILE A 435 0.15 41.74 5.22
C ILE A 435 0.98 42.15 3.99
N ARG A 436 2.11 42.79 4.23
CA ARG A 436 2.98 43.37 3.17
C ARG A 436 4.42 42.90 3.24
N SER A 437 4.82 42.33 4.37
CA SER A 437 6.18 41.90 4.66
C SER A 437 6.19 40.72 5.61
N LEU A 438 7.30 40.01 5.70
CA LEU A 438 7.50 38.95 6.71
C LEU A 438 7.48 39.50 8.14
N PHE A 439 7.75 40.80 8.33
CA PHE A 439 7.67 41.43 9.65
C PHE A 439 6.22 41.48 10.17
N ASP A 440 5.24 41.64 9.28
CA ASP A 440 3.81 41.67 9.65
C ASP A 440 3.32 40.28 10.09
N LEU A 441 4.07 39.22 9.76
CA LEU A 441 3.88 37.84 10.22
C LEU A 441 4.67 37.51 11.49
N GLY A 442 5.32 38.49 12.12
CA GLY A 442 6.12 38.28 13.33
C GLY A 442 7.52 37.69 13.09
N LEU A 443 8.05 37.75 11.84
CA LEU A 443 9.40 37.30 11.54
C LEU A 443 10.42 38.43 11.80
N GLU A 444 11.49 38.15 12.53
CA GLU A 444 12.56 39.10 12.83
C GLU A 444 13.91 38.57 12.32
N PHE A 445 14.72 39.49 11.74
CA PHE A 445 16.07 39.14 11.26
C PHE A 445 17.11 39.40 12.32
N ASN A 446 17.84 38.37 12.67
CA ASN A 446 18.95 38.43 13.59
C ASN A 446 20.22 39.03 12.91
N ARG A 447 21.17 39.52 13.72
CA ARG A 447 22.46 40.07 13.20
C ARG A 447 23.27 39.04 12.44
N ASP A 448 23.08 37.79 12.75
CA ASP A 448 23.72 36.68 12.06
C ASP A 448 23.02 36.29 10.76
N GLY A 449 21.94 36.97 10.36
CA GLY A 449 21.16 36.74 9.15
C GLY A 449 20.18 35.58 9.25
N SER A 450 20.02 34.93 10.40
CA SER A 450 18.95 34.00 10.67
C SER A 450 17.62 34.73 10.92
N ILE A 451 16.52 33.99 10.79
CA ILE A 451 15.17 34.49 11.09
C ILE A 451 14.69 33.85 12.39
N SER A 452 14.19 34.66 13.32
CA SER A 452 13.41 34.23 14.48
C SER A 452 11.92 34.53 14.27
N LEU A 453 11.06 33.75 14.89
CA LEU A 453 9.60 33.86 14.79
C LEU A 453 9.02 34.26 16.14
N ASN A 454 8.14 35.26 16.14
CA ASN A 454 7.23 35.53 17.22
C ASN A 454 5.91 34.79 16.95
N GLU A 455 5.70 33.65 17.61
CA GLU A 455 4.56 32.77 17.37
C GLU A 455 3.24 33.46 17.68
N GLU A 456 3.14 34.30 18.74
CA GLU A 456 1.91 35.03 19.08
C GLU A 456 1.50 36.00 17.98
N MET A 457 2.44 36.69 17.36
CA MET A 457 2.17 37.59 16.23
C MET A 457 1.75 36.82 14.99
N LEU A 458 2.36 35.66 14.71
CA LEU A 458 1.96 34.82 13.60
C LEU A 458 0.54 34.28 13.79
N ASP A 459 0.24 33.72 14.97
CA ASP A 459 -1.10 33.21 15.29
C ASP A 459 -2.18 34.29 15.16
N GLN A 460 -1.87 35.52 15.63
CA GLN A 460 -2.75 36.66 15.47
C GLN A 460 -2.93 37.08 13.99
N ALA A 461 -1.85 37.13 13.21
CA ALA A 461 -1.93 37.45 11.80
C ALA A 461 -2.75 36.42 11.01
N ILE A 462 -2.61 35.12 11.34
CA ILE A 462 -3.40 34.05 10.72
C ILE A 462 -4.89 34.17 11.08
N ALA A 463 -5.20 34.48 12.31
CA ALA A 463 -6.58 34.62 12.77
C ALA A 463 -7.27 35.87 12.19
N ASP A 464 -6.57 37.02 12.20
CA ASP A 464 -7.16 38.33 11.82
C ASP A 464 -7.13 38.55 10.29
N HIS A 465 -6.08 38.07 9.58
CA HIS A 465 -5.83 38.37 8.17
C HIS A 465 -5.51 37.15 7.30
N PRO A 466 -6.30 36.05 7.35
CA PRO A 466 -5.96 34.81 6.62
C PRO A 466 -5.92 34.96 5.10
N ASP A 467 -6.76 35.85 4.55
CA ASP A 467 -6.78 36.16 3.11
C ASP A 467 -5.61 37.07 2.73
N GLY A 468 -5.17 37.97 3.63
CA GLY A 468 -3.99 38.80 3.48
C GLY A 468 -2.70 37.96 3.42
N ILE A 469 -2.59 36.90 4.24
CA ILE A 469 -1.46 35.97 4.21
C ILE A 469 -1.40 35.24 2.85
N SER A 470 -2.53 34.70 2.40
CA SER A 470 -2.57 34.02 1.10
C SER A 470 -2.21 34.99 -0.04
N ALA A 471 -2.74 36.22 -0.04
CA ALA A 471 -2.41 37.23 -1.02
C ALA A 471 -0.92 37.65 -1.00
N PHE A 472 -0.29 37.72 0.18
CA PHE A 472 1.14 38.01 0.32
C PHE A 472 2.00 36.92 -0.34
N PHE A 473 1.71 35.64 -0.07
CA PHE A 473 2.52 34.54 -0.62
C PHE A 473 2.22 34.28 -2.10
N LEU A 474 0.97 34.33 -2.52
CA LEU A 474 0.53 33.99 -3.88
C LEU A 474 0.60 35.18 -4.86
N GLY A 475 0.49 36.40 -4.35
CA GLY A 475 0.31 37.58 -5.20
C GLY A 475 -1.08 37.65 -5.80
N ASP A 476 -1.20 38.43 -6.89
CA ASP A 476 -2.45 38.59 -7.65
C ASP A 476 -2.17 38.58 -9.16
N SER A 477 -2.42 37.44 -9.78
CA SER A 477 -2.20 37.24 -11.22
C SER A 477 -3.09 38.13 -12.10
N THR A 478 -4.22 38.61 -11.57
CA THR A 478 -5.12 39.51 -12.34
C THR A 478 -4.60 40.93 -12.42
N ARG A 479 -3.77 41.33 -11.46
CA ARG A 479 -3.11 42.63 -11.36
C ARG A 479 -1.61 42.61 -11.70
N ASP A 480 -1.09 41.46 -12.15
CA ASP A 480 0.34 41.23 -12.44
C ASP A 480 1.23 41.47 -11.22
N ILE A 481 0.72 41.13 -10.03
CA ILE A 481 1.47 41.22 -8.77
C ILE A 481 2.04 39.82 -8.44
N GLU A 482 3.38 39.71 -8.48
CA GLU A 482 4.06 38.47 -8.13
C GLU A 482 4.12 38.31 -6.60
N GLY A 483 3.72 37.13 -6.12
CA GLY A 483 3.74 36.80 -4.70
C GLY A 483 5.16 36.62 -4.14
N PHE A 484 5.27 36.72 -2.82
CA PHE A 484 6.53 36.48 -2.11
C PHE A 484 7.11 35.10 -2.43
N ALA A 485 6.29 34.06 -2.37
CA ALA A 485 6.73 32.68 -2.58
C ALA A 485 7.23 32.44 -4.00
N ASP A 486 6.62 33.03 -5.01
CA ASP A 486 7.05 32.93 -6.40
C ASP A 486 8.39 33.63 -6.63
N LYS A 487 8.59 34.81 -6.06
CA LYS A 487 9.88 35.53 -6.15
C LYS A 487 11.00 34.75 -5.50
N VAL A 488 10.75 34.18 -4.31
CA VAL A 488 11.72 33.32 -3.62
C VAL A 488 12.03 32.09 -4.47
N ASN A 489 11.04 31.42 -4.97
CA ASN A 489 11.19 30.23 -5.80
C ASN A 489 11.96 30.54 -7.10
N ASN A 490 11.66 31.66 -7.76
CA ASN A 490 12.37 32.11 -8.96
C ASN A 490 13.85 32.41 -8.68
N GLN A 491 14.15 33.10 -7.57
CA GLN A 491 15.52 33.38 -7.16
C GLN A 491 16.30 32.09 -6.83
N LEU A 492 15.67 31.19 -6.09
CA LEU A 492 16.28 29.89 -5.76
C LEU A 492 16.48 29.03 -7.02
N ARG A 493 15.57 29.09 -7.99
CA ARG A 493 15.75 28.41 -9.29
C ARG A 493 16.94 28.96 -10.07
N PHE A 494 17.16 30.28 -10.03
CA PHE A 494 18.33 30.90 -10.64
C PHE A 494 19.65 30.49 -9.96
N ILE A 495 19.64 30.27 -8.64
CA ILE A 495 20.83 29.83 -7.89
C ILE A 495 21.10 28.33 -8.07
N THR A 496 20.05 27.48 -7.97
CA THR A 496 20.17 26.00 -7.87
C THR A 496 19.86 25.25 -9.16
N GLY A 497 19.47 25.93 -10.25
CA GLY A 497 19.13 25.30 -11.52
C GLY A 497 20.35 24.69 -12.22
N ALA A 498 20.11 23.89 -13.27
CA ALA A 498 21.18 23.23 -14.04
C ALA A 498 22.17 24.22 -14.69
N GLU A 499 21.72 25.43 -15.01
CA GLU A 499 22.57 26.55 -15.47
C GLU A 499 22.73 27.62 -14.38
N GLY A 500 22.49 27.23 -13.12
CA GLY A 500 22.50 28.15 -11.98
C GLY A 500 23.90 28.44 -11.46
N GLN A 501 23.98 29.40 -10.53
CA GLN A 501 25.25 29.87 -9.99
C GLN A 501 26.04 28.75 -9.32
N ILE A 502 25.40 27.87 -8.55
CA ILE A 502 26.10 26.79 -7.84
C ILE A 502 26.60 25.72 -8.82
N GLU A 503 25.82 25.38 -9.84
CA GLU A 503 26.28 24.39 -10.83
C GLU A 503 27.49 24.91 -11.63
N GLY A 504 27.48 26.19 -12.01
CA GLY A 504 28.65 26.82 -12.63
C GLY A 504 29.93 26.79 -11.76
N GLU A 505 29.77 26.94 -10.44
CA GLU A 505 30.90 26.79 -9.51
C GLU A 505 31.39 25.34 -9.40
N LYS A 506 30.47 24.36 -9.42
CA LYS A 506 30.81 22.92 -9.43
C LYS A 506 31.55 22.53 -10.70
N ASP A 507 31.05 22.96 -11.86
CA ASP A 507 31.70 22.69 -13.14
C ASP A 507 33.13 23.28 -13.17
N SER A 508 33.30 24.50 -12.62
CA SER A 508 34.59 25.13 -12.50
C SER A 508 35.53 24.35 -11.58
N ALA A 509 35.03 23.86 -10.44
CA ALA A 509 35.84 23.07 -9.51
C ALA A 509 36.22 21.71 -10.12
N GLN A 510 35.29 21.03 -10.79
CA GLN A 510 35.55 19.77 -11.48
C GLN A 510 36.59 19.92 -12.59
N ALA A 511 36.48 20.95 -13.43
CA ALA A 511 37.44 21.22 -14.47
C ALA A 511 38.87 21.49 -13.90
N ARG A 512 38.96 22.05 -12.67
CA ARG A 512 40.22 22.21 -11.98
C ARG A 512 40.81 20.89 -11.48
N ILE A 513 39.96 19.99 -10.99
CA ILE A 513 40.36 18.65 -10.58
C ILE A 513 40.94 17.91 -11.79
N ASP A 514 40.19 17.85 -12.89
CA ASP A 514 40.57 17.14 -14.12
C ASP A 514 41.95 17.66 -14.67
N ASP A 515 42.16 18.99 -14.68
CA ASP A 515 43.43 19.61 -15.10
C ASP A 515 44.60 19.25 -14.15
N LEU A 516 44.34 19.23 -12.83
CA LEU A 516 45.36 18.86 -11.85
C LEU A 516 45.70 17.37 -11.90
N GLU A 517 44.73 16.50 -12.09
CA GLU A 517 44.94 15.07 -12.25
C GLU A 517 45.79 14.76 -13.48
N LEU A 518 45.47 15.37 -14.64
CA LEU A 518 46.27 15.25 -15.84
C LEU A 518 47.71 15.72 -15.62
N LYS A 519 47.92 16.86 -14.95
CA LYS A 519 49.25 17.38 -14.61
C LYS A 519 49.99 16.50 -13.63
N MET A 520 49.28 15.85 -12.70
CA MET A 520 49.84 14.92 -11.74
C MET A 520 50.30 13.63 -12.43
N GLU A 521 49.52 13.10 -13.35
CA GLU A 521 49.87 11.94 -14.16
C GLU A 521 51.14 12.22 -14.98
N GLN A 522 51.20 13.37 -15.70
CA GLN A 522 52.36 13.78 -16.47
C GLN A 522 53.61 13.92 -15.60
N GLU A 523 53.48 14.45 -14.37
CA GLU A 523 54.60 14.61 -13.44
C GLU A 523 55.08 13.26 -12.93
N ASN A 524 54.19 12.36 -12.57
CA ASN A 524 54.53 10.99 -12.17
C ASN A 524 55.28 10.25 -13.29
N ASP A 525 54.80 10.32 -14.52
CA ASP A 525 55.49 9.76 -15.69
C ASP A 525 56.88 10.34 -15.90
N ARG A 526 57.02 11.65 -15.68
CA ARG A 526 58.33 12.34 -15.76
C ARG A 526 59.27 11.85 -14.67
N LEU A 527 58.77 11.74 -13.44
CA LEU A 527 59.56 11.27 -12.29
C LEU A 527 59.97 9.80 -12.49
N ASP A 528 59.09 8.93 -12.95
CA ASP A 528 59.40 7.52 -13.18
C ASP A 528 60.54 7.37 -14.23
N LYS A 529 60.43 8.09 -15.34
CA LYS A 529 61.51 8.12 -16.36
C LYS A 529 62.84 8.69 -15.82
N LYS A 530 62.78 9.77 -15.03
CA LYS A 530 63.93 10.37 -14.37
C LYS A 530 64.64 9.37 -13.45
N TYR A 531 63.84 8.69 -12.59
CA TYR A 531 64.40 7.76 -11.62
C TYR A 531 64.83 6.42 -12.23
N GLU A 532 64.21 5.97 -13.32
CA GLU A 532 64.71 4.86 -14.13
C GLU A 532 66.13 5.19 -14.71
N LEU A 533 66.30 6.40 -15.25
CA LEU A 533 67.58 6.83 -15.78
C LEU A 533 68.64 6.97 -14.68
N LEU A 534 68.29 7.62 -13.54
CA LEU A 534 69.20 7.77 -12.40
C LEU A 534 69.60 6.41 -11.82
N THR A 535 68.68 5.46 -11.72
CA THR A 535 68.98 4.10 -11.27
C THR A 535 70.00 3.44 -12.18
N LYS A 536 69.86 3.56 -13.51
CA LYS A 536 70.86 3.06 -14.45
C LYS A 536 72.23 3.73 -14.26
N GLN A 537 72.26 5.05 -14.08
CA GLN A 537 73.52 5.79 -13.84
C GLN A 537 74.14 5.38 -12.52
N PHE A 538 73.38 5.20 -11.45
CA PHE A 538 73.89 4.75 -10.16
C PHE A 538 74.41 3.31 -10.20
N ILE A 539 73.82 2.43 -10.98
CA ILE A 539 74.32 1.07 -11.22
C ILE A 539 75.71 1.13 -11.89
N GLU A 540 75.83 1.95 -12.92
CA GLU A 540 77.14 2.12 -13.60
C GLU A 540 78.22 2.78 -12.68
N LEU A 541 77.82 3.74 -11.85
CA LEU A 541 78.69 4.36 -10.85
C LEU A 541 79.12 3.31 -9.81
N ASP A 542 78.24 2.52 -9.26
CA ASP A 542 78.55 1.44 -8.29
C ASP A 542 79.53 0.43 -8.89
N ARG A 543 79.33 0.08 -10.16
CA ARG A 543 80.18 -0.83 -10.90
C ARG A 543 81.58 -0.23 -11.06
N TYR A 544 81.66 1.08 -11.43
CA TYR A 544 82.92 1.79 -11.58
C TYR A 544 83.68 1.95 -10.24
N MET A 545 82.96 2.30 -9.18
CA MET A 545 83.51 2.40 -7.84
C MET A 545 84.08 1.08 -7.33
N ASN A 546 83.34 -0.01 -7.58
CA ASN A 546 83.73 -1.38 -7.23
C ASN A 546 85.08 -1.76 -7.96
N GLN A 547 85.19 -1.41 -9.28
CA GLN A 547 86.38 -1.61 -10.04
C GLN A 547 87.59 -0.79 -9.46
N MET A 548 87.30 0.46 -9.08
CA MET A 548 88.33 1.34 -8.48
C MET A 548 88.78 0.87 -7.09
N THR A 549 87.83 0.40 -6.28
CA THR A 549 88.13 -0.20 -4.96
C THR A 549 88.94 -1.49 -5.08
N SER A 550 88.62 -2.31 -6.05
CA SER A 550 89.40 -3.53 -6.37
C SER A 550 90.77 -3.20 -6.89
N LEU A 551 90.91 -2.19 -7.75
CA LEU A 551 92.25 -1.69 -8.25
C LEU A 551 93.05 -1.11 -7.09
N SER A 552 92.45 -0.27 -6.25
CA SER A 552 93.10 0.30 -5.06
C SER A 552 93.64 -0.78 -4.10
N SER A 553 92.76 -1.79 -3.82
CA SER A 553 93.13 -2.95 -2.97
C SER A 553 94.27 -3.74 -3.60
N TYR A 554 94.21 -3.97 -4.92
CA TYR A 554 95.32 -4.57 -5.67
C TYR A 554 96.59 -3.78 -5.57
N LEU A 555 96.58 -2.44 -5.81
CA LEU A 555 97.73 -1.56 -5.67
C LEU A 555 98.27 -1.58 -4.26
N THR A 556 97.42 -1.49 -3.25
CA THR A 556 97.84 -1.53 -1.83
C THR A 556 98.56 -2.84 -1.54
N SER A 557 98.02 -3.98 -1.99
CA SER A 557 98.67 -5.30 -1.80
C SER A 557 100.01 -5.40 -2.52
N GLN A 558 100.17 -4.75 -3.72
CA GLN A 558 101.40 -4.67 -4.44
C GLN A 558 102.43 -3.81 -3.68
N PHE A 559 102.01 -2.62 -3.19
CA PHE A 559 102.85 -1.79 -2.38
C PHE A 559 103.28 -2.47 -1.09
N ASP A 560 102.41 -3.20 -0.38
CA ASP A 560 102.70 -4.00 0.79
C ASP A 560 103.71 -5.12 0.49
N SER A 561 103.59 -5.77 -0.66
CA SER A 561 104.50 -6.82 -1.12
C SER A 561 105.87 -6.25 -1.47
N ILE A 562 105.89 -5.07 -2.11
CA ILE A 562 107.17 -4.34 -2.42
C ILE A 562 107.80 -3.88 -1.08
N ALA A 563 107.05 -3.31 -0.16
CA ALA A 563 107.56 -2.86 1.13
C ALA A 563 108.11 -4.07 1.96
N LYS A 564 107.46 -5.19 1.91
CA LYS A 564 107.97 -6.45 2.52
C LYS A 564 109.25 -6.97 1.83
N SER A 565 109.33 -6.81 0.49
CA SER A 565 110.56 -7.22 -0.24
C SER A 565 111.75 -6.30 -0.01
N TRP A 566 111.52 -5.04 0.37
CA TRP A 566 112.59 -4.07 0.71
C TRP A 566 112.97 -4.05 2.20
N GLY A 567 112.08 -4.63 3.07
CA GLY A 567 112.31 -4.72 4.51
C GLY A 567 113.10 -5.96 4.98
N THR A 568 113.54 -6.84 4.07
CA THR A 568 114.39 -8.02 4.40
C THR A 568 115.80 -7.89 3.85
N GLY A 569 116.41 -6.71 4.05
CA GLY A 569 117.84 -6.52 3.80
C GLY A 569 118.46 -5.74 4.94
N ASP A 570 118.53 -6.41 6.11
CA ASP A 570 119.67 -6.27 7.05
C ASP A 570 119.38 -7.21 8.28
N LYS A 571 119.95 -8.35 8.27
CA LYS A 571 120.87 -9.08 9.09
C LYS A 571 121.06 -10.49 8.63
#